data_2fe3a5a4391b29b5c13ea2ff0054420d
#
_entry.id   2fe3a5a4391b29b5c13ea2ff0054420d
#
_cell.length_a   1.000
_cell.length_b   1.000
_cell.length_c   1.000
_cell.angle_alpha   90.00
_cell.angle_beta   90.00
_cell.angle_gamma   90.00
#
_symmetry.space_group_name_H-M   'P 1'
#
loop_
_entity.id
_entity.type
_entity.pdbx_description
1 polymer ?
#
loop_
_entity_poly.entity_id
_entity_poly.type
_entity_poly.pdbx_seq_one_letter_code
_entity_poly.pdbx_strand_id
1 'polypeptide(L)'
;RFTLYHPCNISVEPWGIRRPLQIFANPLEKNKPDINADNVRYYGPGVHYVDPVDLQANDTVYIDGGAVVYTRPQEEYTDGGTYYGYRIQSLPATFSAYRDKTGPDNKIENITIRGRGILSGANTLNYLQRHQLLRIFGVKNARVDGIVLHESSAWNMFVAQCDGVYINN
;
A
#
# COMPACT_ATOMS: atom_id res chain seq x y z
N ARG A 1 5.89 -15.14 27.74
CA ARG A 1 6.90 -15.48 26.73
C ARG A 1 6.40 -16.66 25.93
N PHE A 2 6.50 -16.59 24.60
CA PHE A 2 6.21 -17.69 23.68
C PHE A 2 7.29 -17.72 22.59
N THR A 3 7.37 -18.83 21.88
CA THR A 3 8.34 -19.04 20.79
C THR A 3 7.58 -19.43 19.52
N LEU A 4 7.92 -18.82 18.41
CA LEU A 4 7.45 -19.23 17.09
C LEU A 4 8.55 -20.05 16.42
N TYR A 5 8.19 -21.21 15.90
CA TYR A 5 9.14 -22.15 15.27
C TYR A 5 9.21 -22.00 13.75
N HIS A 6 8.28 -21.24 13.17
CA HIS A 6 8.22 -20.94 11.74
C HIS A 6 7.54 -19.59 11.53
N PRO A 7 7.75 -18.94 10.37
CA PRO A 7 7.05 -17.71 10.02
C PRO A 7 5.53 -17.91 10.02
N CYS A 8 4.81 -17.00 10.67
CA CYS A 8 3.35 -17.01 10.72
C CYS A 8 2.80 -15.65 11.17
N ASN A 9 1.55 -15.40 10.86
CA ASN A 9 0.81 -14.24 11.34
C ASN A 9 -0.15 -14.70 12.43
N ILE A 10 -0.11 -14.06 13.60
CA ILE A 10 -0.96 -14.40 14.73
C ILE A 10 -1.64 -13.17 15.32
N SER A 11 -2.84 -13.36 15.84
CA SER A 11 -3.57 -12.39 16.64
C SER A 11 -3.53 -12.83 18.10
N VAL A 12 -3.16 -11.92 18.99
CA VAL A 12 -3.22 -12.14 20.44
C VAL A 12 -4.31 -11.23 20.99
N GLU A 13 -5.35 -11.80 21.55
CA GLU A 13 -6.60 -11.14 21.91
C GLU A 13 -6.92 -11.20 23.41
N PRO A 14 -6.06 -10.66 24.29
CA PRO A 14 -6.23 -10.79 25.73
C PRO A 14 -7.50 -10.12 26.28
N TRP A 15 -8.06 -9.19 25.54
CA TRP A 15 -9.29 -8.47 25.86
C TRP A 15 -10.38 -8.61 24.78
N GLY A 16 -10.33 -9.71 24.01
CA GLY A 16 -11.23 -9.99 22.90
C GLY A 16 -10.84 -9.29 21.59
N ILE A 17 -11.62 -9.57 20.55
CA ILE A 17 -11.33 -9.20 19.14
C ILE A 17 -11.22 -7.70 18.86
N ARG A 18 -11.68 -6.84 19.76
CA ARG A 18 -11.70 -5.40 19.52
C ARG A 18 -10.36 -4.70 19.77
N ARG A 19 -9.41 -5.36 20.42
CA ARG A 19 -8.07 -4.81 20.74
C ARG A 19 -7.00 -5.89 20.60
N PRO A 20 -6.84 -6.45 19.40
CA PRO A 20 -5.85 -7.48 19.17
C PRO A 20 -4.44 -6.87 19.07
N LEU A 21 -3.45 -7.62 19.52
CA LEU A 21 -2.06 -7.43 19.12
C LEU A 21 -1.79 -8.32 17.91
N GLN A 22 -1.56 -7.72 16.75
CA GLN A 22 -1.17 -8.46 15.55
C GLN A 22 0.35 -8.64 15.52
N ILE A 23 0.79 -9.87 15.33
CA ILE A 23 2.21 -10.21 15.21
C ILE A 23 2.45 -10.83 13.84
N PHE A 24 3.23 -10.14 13.01
CA PHE A 24 3.62 -10.59 11.69
C PHE A 24 5.05 -11.14 11.76
N ALA A 25 5.19 -12.42 12.01
CA ALA A 25 6.48 -13.10 12.04
C ALA A 25 6.84 -13.57 10.62
N ASN A 26 7.21 -12.63 9.78
CA ASN A 26 7.57 -12.88 8.39
C ASN A 26 8.91 -13.64 8.27
N PRO A 27 9.14 -14.38 7.17
CA PRO A 27 10.45 -14.90 6.84
C PRO A 27 11.49 -13.77 6.77
N LEU A 28 12.75 -14.10 7.02
CA LEU A 28 13.84 -13.15 6.79
C LEU A 28 13.80 -12.64 5.35
N GLU A 29 13.85 -11.34 5.20
CA GLU A 29 13.78 -10.71 3.89
C GLU A 29 15.06 -10.98 3.09
N LYS A 30 14.88 -11.45 1.87
CA LYS A 30 15.95 -11.72 0.92
C LYS A 30 15.89 -10.73 -0.24
N ASN A 31 17.05 -10.47 -0.84
CA ASN A 31 17.16 -9.62 -2.04
C ASN A 31 16.54 -8.24 -1.83
N LYS A 32 16.93 -7.55 -0.75
CA LYS A 32 16.55 -6.16 -0.54
C LYS A 32 17.00 -5.32 -1.75
N PRO A 33 16.19 -4.34 -2.17
CA PRO A 33 16.62 -3.46 -3.26
C PRO A 33 17.82 -2.60 -2.84
N ASP A 34 18.57 -2.12 -3.81
CA ASP A 34 19.55 -1.07 -3.55
C ASP A 34 18.80 0.23 -3.24
N ILE A 35 18.87 0.66 -1.98
CA ILE A 35 18.16 1.83 -1.47
C ILE A 35 18.64 3.16 -2.08
N ASN A 36 19.78 3.15 -2.76
CA ASN A 36 20.35 4.33 -3.42
C ASN A 36 20.07 4.35 -4.93
N ALA A 37 19.37 3.35 -5.47
CA ALA A 37 19.01 3.34 -6.88
C ALA A 37 17.93 4.38 -7.18
N ASP A 38 18.03 5.08 -8.32
CA ASP A 38 17.15 6.19 -8.70
C ASP A 38 15.67 5.82 -8.80
N ASN A 39 15.39 4.53 -9.09
CA ASN A 39 14.04 4.00 -9.19
C ASN A 39 13.53 3.38 -7.87
N VAL A 40 14.24 3.58 -6.75
CA VAL A 40 13.84 3.06 -5.43
C VAL A 40 13.43 4.20 -4.51
N ARG A 41 12.18 4.18 -4.08
CA ARG A 41 11.65 5.06 -3.04
C ARG A 41 11.77 4.35 -1.71
N TYR A 42 12.78 4.71 -0.93
CA TYR A 42 13.10 4.06 0.34
C TYR A 42 12.50 4.80 1.53
N TYR A 43 11.82 4.07 2.38
CA TYR A 43 11.32 4.53 3.67
C TYR A 43 11.96 3.67 4.77
N GLY A 44 12.98 4.21 5.43
CA GLY A 44 13.68 3.54 6.54
C GLY A 44 12.88 3.58 7.85
N PRO A 45 13.38 2.92 8.91
CA PRO A 45 12.71 2.91 10.21
C PRO A 45 12.34 4.32 10.70
N GLY A 46 11.12 4.49 11.22
CA GLY A 46 10.59 5.79 11.68
C GLY A 46 9.24 6.11 11.06
N VAL A 47 8.79 7.35 11.27
CA VAL A 47 7.50 7.85 10.78
C VAL A 47 7.73 8.77 9.60
N HIS A 48 7.04 8.50 8.50
CA HIS A 48 7.09 9.25 7.25
C HIS A 48 5.71 9.77 6.88
N TYR A 49 5.65 10.98 6.36
CA TYR A 49 4.44 11.58 5.81
C TYR A 49 4.67 11.86 4.33
N VAL A 50 3.89 11.24 3.46
CA VAL A 50 4.09 11.28 2.02
C VAL A 50 2.87 11.88 1.32
N ASP A 51 3.13 12.63 0.27
CA ASP A 51 2.11 13.03 -0.69
C ASP A 51 1.81 11.86 -1.64
N PRO A 52 0.67 11.84 -2.32
CA PRO A 52 0.38 10.86 -3.35
C PRO A 52 1.48 10.77 -4.40
N VAL A 53 1.86 9.56 -4.77
CA VAL A 53 2.96 9.28 -5.70
C VAL A 53 2.46 8.48 -6.88
N ASP A 54 2.66 8.99 -8.08
CA ASP A 54 2.45 8.23 -9.32
C ASP A 54 3.74 7.48 -9.71
N LEU A 55 3.65 6.16 -9.65
CA LEU A 55 4.75 5.25 -9.95
C LEU A 55 4.94 5.11 -11.47
N GLN A 56 6.18 5.08 -11.88
CA GLN A 56 6.60 4.86 -13.26
C GLN A 56 7.09 3.43 -13.47
N ALA A 57 7.28 3.04 -14.72
CA ALA A 57 7.81 1.70 -15.04
C ALA A 57 9.15 1.45 -14.32
N ASN A 58 9.29 0.25 -13.75
CA ASN A 58 10.41 -0.22 -12.95
C ASN A 58 10.57 0.41 -11.56
N ASP A 59 9.63 1.25 -11.11
CA ASP A 59 9.69 1.82 -9.77
C ASP A 59 9.54 0.76 -8.68
N THR A 60 10.31 0.92 -7.63
CA THR A 60 10.22 0.14 -6.40
C THR A 60 9.94 1.06 -5.22
N VAL A 61 8.88 0.78 -4.48
CA VAL A 61 8.62 1.35 -3.16
C VAL A 61 9.10 0.33 -2.12
N TYR A 62 10.06 0.73 -1.29
CA TYR A 62 10.59 -0.13 -0.24
C TYR A 62 10.35 0.49 1.13
N ILE A 63 9.43 -0.13 1.90
CA ILE A 63 9.05 0.27 3.25
C ILE A 63 9.70 -0.70 4.23
N ASP A 64 10.83 -0.30 4.81
CA ASP A 64 11.64 -1.19 5.65
C ASP A 64 10.97 -1.52 6.99
N GLY A 65 11.44 -2.56 7.66
CA GLY A 65 10.97 -2.93 8.98
C GLY A 65 11.13 -1.78 9.98
N GLY A 66 10.06 -1.46 10.74
CA GLY A 66 10.02 -0.32 11.67
C GLY A 66 9.64 1.01 11.02
N ALA A 67 9.41 1.06 9.71
CA ALA A 67 8.84 2.23 9.05
C ALA A 67 7.31 2.25 9.15
N VAL A 68 6.75 3.43 9.41
CA VAL A 68 5.32 3.70 9.27
C VAL A 68 5.15 4.88 8.32
N VAL A 69 4.52 4.63 7.20
CA VAL A 69 4.29 5.64 6.14
C VAL A 69 2.82 6.06 6.20
N TYR A 70 2.58 7.34 6.47
CA TYR A 70 1.27 7.96 6.44
C TYR A 70 1.08 8.79 5.19
N THR A 71 -0.10 8.70 4.57
CA THR A 71 -0.49 9.66 3.54
C THR A 71 -0.78 11.01 4.18
N ARG A 72 -0.27 12.10 3.61
CA ARG A 72 -0.69 13.45 4.01
C ARG A 72 -2.15 13.66 3.62
N PRO A 73 -2.97 14.29 4.48
CA PRO A 73 -4.28 14.75 4.08
C PRO A 73 -4.19 15.63 2.84
N GLN A 74 -5.07 15.41 1.87
CA GLN A 74 -5.13 16.19 0.65
C GLN A 74 -6.29 17.18 0.73
N GLU A 75 -6.07 18.42 0.31
CA GLU A 75 -7.12 19.43 0.20
C GLU A 75 -7.86 19.32 -1.13
N GLU A 76 -7.15 18.90 -2.19
CA GLU A 76 -7.72 18.69 -3.51
C GLU A 76 -8.27 17.29 -3.67
N TYR A 77 -9.46 17.20 -4.21
CA TYR A 77 -10.15 15.92 -4.47
C TYR A 77 -10.97 16.00 -5.76
N THR A 78 -11.20 14.86 -6.38
CA THR A 78 -12.11 14.74 -7.52
C THR A 78 -13.51 14.34 -7.05
N ASP A 79 -14.53 14.67 -7.84
CA ASP A 79 -15.88 14.22 -7.58
C ASP A 79 -15.97 12.69 -7.75
N GLY A 80 -16.26 12.00 -6.66
CA GLY A 80 -16.42 10.54 -6.61
C GLY A 80 -17.88 10.10 -6.82
N GLY A 81 -18.78 11.02 -7.16
CA GLY A 81 -20.20 10.75 -7.34
C GLY A 81 -20.99 10.74 -6.04
N THR A 82 -22.14 10.08 -6.04
CA THR A 82 -23.04 10.01 -4.89
C THR A 82 -23.16 8.58 -4.38
N TYR A 83 -23.08 8.41 -3.06
CA TYR A 83 -23.22 7.13 -2.38
C TYR A 83 -24.16 7.28 -1.19
N TYR A 84 -25.25 6.53 -1.17
CA TYR A 84 -26.34 6.68 -0.20
C TYR A 84 -26.83 8.13 0.00
N GLY A 85 -26.90 8.92 -1.09
CA GLY A 85 -27.33 10.33 -1.06
C GLY A 85 -26.26 11.33 -0.62
N TYR A 86 -25.07 10.89 -0.24
CA TYR A 86 -23.93 11.76 0.11
C TYR A 86 -22.97 11.90 -1.06
N ARG A 87 -22.49 13.12 -1.28
CA ARG A 87 -21.45 13.37 -2.28
C ARG A 87 -20.12 12.81 -1.78
N ILE A 88 -19.53 11.94 -2.58
CA ILE A 88 -18.23 11.33 -2.28
C ILE A 88 -17.13 12.14 -2.97
N GLN A 89 -16.05 12.32 -2.26
CA GLN A 89 -14.81 12.88 -2.78
C GLN A 89 -13.79 11.76 -2.97
N SER A 90 -13.15 11.69 -4.14
CA SER A 90 -12.12 10.71 -4.41
C SER A 90 -10.76 11.38 -4.29
N LEU A 91 -9.93 10.88 -3.38
CA LEU A 91 -8.56 11.31 -3.20
C LEU A 91 -7.61 10.45 -4.05
N PRO A 92 -6.46 11.00 -4.47
CA PRO A 92 -5.39 10.20 -5.05
C PRO A 92 -4.98 9.06 -4.10
N ALA A 93 -4.59 7.92 -4.65
CA ALA A 93 -4.00 6.84 -3.82
C ALA A 93 -2.61 7.24 -3.32
N THR A 94 -2.17 6.69 -2.18
CA THR A 94 -0.82 6.98 -1.67
C THR A 94 0.26 6.61 -2.68
N PHE A 95 0.18 5.39 -3.20
CA PHE A 95 1.01 4.95 -4.32
C PHE A 95 0.11 4.47 -5.45
N SER A 96 0.25 5.09 -6.60
CA SER A 96 -0.56 4.80 -7.78
C SER A 96 0.32 4.41 -8.95
N ALA A 97 0.08 3.22 -9.51
CA ALA A 97 0.54 2.85 -10.84
C ALA A 97 -0.71 2.75 -11.71
N TYR A 98 -1.06 3.84 -12.37
CA TYR A 98 -2.33 3.95 -13.07
C TYR A 98 -2.12 4.37 -14.52
N ARG A 99 -2.62 3.57 -15.44
CA ARG A 99 -2.71 3.90 -16.87
C ARG A 99 -4.14 3.71 -17.37
N ASP A 100 -4.75 4.80 -17.73
CA ASP A 100 -6.11 4.82 -18.31
C ASP A 100 -6.11 4.64 -19.84
N LYS A 101 -5.05 4.11 -20.41
CA LYS A 101 -5.02 3.88 -21.86
C LYS A 101 -5.32 2.43 -22.17
N THR A 102 -6.46 2.22 -22.80
CA THR A 102 -6.86 0.92 -23.33
C THR A 102 -5.93 0.47 -24.46
N GLY A 103 -5.32 -0.70 -24.30
CA GLY A 103 -4.48 -1.32 -25.31
C GLY A 103 -3.33 -2.13 -24.69
N PRO A 104 -2.92 -3.23 -25.33
CA PRO A 104 -1.89 -4.11 -24.79
C PRO A 104 -0.50 -3.45 -24.66
N ASP A 105 -0.23 -2.42 -25.45
CA ASP A 105 1.08 -1.78 -25.55
C ASP A 105 1.27 -0.56 -24.61
N ASN A 106 0.27 -0.25 -23.78
CA ASN A 106 0.27 0.94 -22.93
C ASN A 106 0.31 0.65 -21.42
N LYS A 107 0.69 -0.54 -21.01
CA LYS A 107 0.81 -0.90 -19.59
C LYS A 107 2.08 -0.32 -18.98
N ILE A 108 1.98 0.10 -17.72
CA ILE A 108 3.17 0.32 -16.89
C ILE A 108 3.77 -1.06 -16.57
N GLU A 109 5.07 -1.21 -16.60
CA GLU A 109 5.71 -2.50 -16.35
C GLU A 109 6.55 -2.49 -15.07
N ASN A 110 6.63 -3.66 -14.42
CA ASN A 110 7.59 -3.96 -13.35
C ASN A 110 7.47 -3.05 -12.13
N ILE A 111 6.29 -2.94 -11.56
CA ILE A 111 6.07 -2.20 -10.30
C ILE A 111 6.31 -3.13 -9.12
N THR A 112 7.12 -2.69 -8.16
CA THR A 112 7.36 -3.42 -6.91
C THR A 112 7.06 -2.54 -5.71
N ILE A 113 6.22 -3.02 -4.79
CA ILE A 113 5.94 -2.39 -3.49
C ILE A 113 6.19 -3.46 -2.43
N ARG A 114 7.23 -3.29 -1.63
CA ARG A 114 7.65 -4.35 -0.72
C ARG A 114 8.29 -3.84 0.57
N GLY A 115 8.57 -4.75 1.48
CA GLY A 115 9.28 -4.50 2.73
C GLY A 115 8.66 -5.22 3.92
N ARG A 116 8.79 -4.61 5.11
CA ARG A 116 8.25 -5.13 6.38
C ARG A 116 7.62 -4.02 7.21
N GLY A 117 7.46 -2.83 6.63
CA GLY A 117 6.84 -1.69 7.29
C GLY A 117 5.35 -1.62 7.08
N ILE A 118 4.76 -0.51 7.53
CA ILE A 118 3.33 -0.24 7.52
C ILE A 118 3.05 0.94 6.59
N LEU A 119 2.09 0.79 5.69
CA LEU A 119 1.48 1.88 4.95
C LEU A 119 0.09 2.13 5.53
N SER A 120 -0.15 3.34 6.07
CA SER A 120 -1.35 3.67 6.81
C SER A 120 -2.08 4.89 6.24
N GLY A 121 -3.39 4.76 6.09
CA GLY A 121 -4.33 5.83 5.76
C GLY A 121 -5.01 6.46 6.98
N ALA A 122 -4.53 6.22 8.20
CA ALA A 122 -5.18 6.72 9.43
C ALA A 122 -5.40 8.24 9.42
N ASN A 123 -4.55 9.00 8.74
CA ASN A 123 -4.68 10.46 8.61
C ASN A 123 -5.74 10.89 7.58
N THR A 124 -6.31 9.97 6.83
CA THR A 124 -7.31 10.22 5.76
C THR A 124 -8.64 9.53 6.05
N LEU A 125 -8.91 9.19 7.31
CA LEU A 125 -10.13 8.49 7.73
C LEU A 125 -11.36 9.40 7.71
N ASN A 126 -11.83 9.69 6.52
CA ASN A 126 -13.12 10.32 6.30
C ASN A 126 -13.92 9.48 5.29
N TYR A 127 -15.03 8.89 5.70
CA TYR A 127 -15.81 7.99 4.84
C TYR A 127 -16.41 8.68 3.59
N LEU A 128 -16.50 10.02 3.60
CA LEU A 128 -16.91 10.80 2.43
C LEU A 128 -15.74 11.10 1.48
N GLN A 129 -14.52 10.91 1.94
CA GLN A 129 -13.30 11.10 1.16
C GLN A 129 -12.65 9.73 0.92
N ARG A 130 -12.94 9.13 -0.22
CA ARG A 130 -12.42 7.82 -0.56
C ARG A 130 -10.95 7.90 -0.94
N HIS A 131 -10.11 7.34 -0.08
CA HIS A 131 -8.69 7.21 -0.28
C HIS A 131 -8.28 5.75 -0.32
N GLN A 132 -7.48 5.37 -1.29
CA GLN A 132 -6.86 4.05 -1.42
C GLN A 132 -5.38 4.15 -1.05
N LEU A 133 -4.82 3.13 -0.40
CA LEU A 133 -3.38 3.13 -0.13
C LEU A 133 -2.60 2.77 -1.40
N LEU A 134 -3.03 1.73 -2.09
CA LEU A 134 -2.44 1.29 -3.34
C LEU A 134 -3.48 1.25 -4.46
N ARG A 135 -3.13 1.82 -5.61
CA ARG A 135 -3.89 1.69 -6.87
C ARG A 135 -2.97 1.14 -7.95
N ILE A 136 -3.27 -0.07 -8.39
CA ILE A 136 -2.51 -0.77 -9.43
C ILE A 136 -3.46 -1.08 -10.58
N PHE A 137 -3.39 -0.31 -11.65
CA PHE A 137 -4.31 -0.41 -12.77
C PHE A 137 -3.56 -0.38 -14.10
N GLY A 138 -3.81 -1.35 -14.97
CA GLY A 138 -3.15 -1.42 -16.28
C GLY A 138 -1.64 -1.67 -16.15
N VAL A 139 -1.23 -2.52 -15.22
CA VAL A 139 0.19 -2.83 -14.95
C VAL A 139 0.51 -4.25 -15.41
N LYS A 140 1.68 -4.42 -16.00
CA LYS A 140 2.28 -5.73 -16.28
C LYS A 140 3.42 -5.99 -15.28
N ASN A 141 3.42 -7.17 -14.66
CA ASN A 141 4.37 -7.55 -13.61
C ASN A 141 4.33 -6.62 -12.38
N ALA A 142 3.25 -6.64 -11.64
CA ALA A 142 3.15 -5.97 -10.35
C ALA A 142 3.48 -6.93 -9.20
N ARG A 143 4.25 -6.46 -8.22
CA ARG A 143 4.57 -7.20 -7.00
C ARG A 143 4.26 -6.36 -5.76
N VAL A 144 3.44 -6.92 -4.86
CA VAL A 144 3.24 -6.38 -3.50
C VAL A 144 3.63 -7.47 -2.51
N ASP A 145 4.61 -7.20 -1.63
CA ASP A 145 5.19 -8.26 -0.81
C ASP A 145 5.60 -7.76 0.59
N GLY A 146 5.00 -8.34 1.62
CA GLY A 146 5.45 -8.28 3.00
C GLY A 146 5.13 -7.00 3.78
N ILE A 147 4.51 -6.00 3.18
CA ILE A 147 4.07 -4.78 3.86
C ILE A 147 2.71 -4.96 4.52
N VAL A 148 2.44 -4.19 5.58
CA VAL A 148 1.12 -4.10 6.21
C VAL A 148 0.37 -2.90 5.67
N LEU A 149 -0.83 -3.12 5.13
CA LEU A 149 -1.76 -2.06 4.73
C LEU A 149 -2.77 -1.83 5.84
N HIS A 150 -2.84 -0.60 6.35
CA HIS A 150 -3.59 -0.28 7.56
C HIS A 150 -4.46 0.96 7.37
N GLU A 151 -5.74 0.85 7.74
CA GLU A 151 -6.70 1.96 7.82
C GLU A 151 -6.79 2.83 6.56
N SER A 152 -7.55 2.36 5.58
CA SER A 152 -7.94 3.16 4.41
C SER A 152 -9.39 3.59 4.54
N SER A 153 -9.73 4.78 4.10
CA SER A 153 -11.13 5.23 4.05
C SER A 153 -11.93 4.61 2.89
N ALA A 154 -11.26 3.86 2.00
CA ALA A 154 -11.88 3.05 0.95
C ALA A 154 -11.24 1.65 0.95
N TRP A 155 -10.69 1.20 -0.16
CA TRP A 155 -9.95 -0.06 -0.23
C TRP A 155 -8.48 0.15 0.09
N ASN A 156 -7.91 -0.74 0.89
CA ASN A 156 -6.46 -0.71 1.13
C ASN A 156 -5.68 -0.86 -0.19
N MET A 157 -6.16 -1.73 -1.08
CA MET A 157 -5.55 -1.95 -2.38
C MET A 157 -6.62 -2.17 -3.45
N PHE A 158 -6.45 -1.50 -4.58
CA PHE A 158 -7.24 -1.70 -5.80
C PHE A 158 -6.33 -2.20 -6.91
N VAL A 159 -6.67 -3.37 -7.47
CA VAL A 159 -5.93 -3.98 -8.58
C VAL A 159 -6.90 -4.33 -9.69
N ALA A 160 -6.66 -3.80 -10.89
CA ALA A 160 -7.50 -4.12 -12.05
C ALA A 160 -6.73 -3.99 -13.38
N GLN A 161 -7.17 -4.72 -14.39
CA GLN A 161 -6.63 -4.74 -15.75
C GLN A 161 -5.11 -5.02 -15.83
N CYS A 162 -4.59 -5.72 -14.84
CA CYS A 162 -3.18 -6.07 -14.75
C CYS A 162 -2.87 -7.43 -15.37
N ASP A 163 -1.60 -7.64 -15.68
CA ASP A 163 -1.06 -8.88 -16.21
C ASP A 163 0.18 -9.27 -15.40
N GLY A 164 0.13 -10.47 -14.76
CA GLY A 164 1.21 -10.93 -13.89
C GLY A 164 1.29 -10.17 -12.57
N VAL A 165 0.30 -10.36 -11.67
CA VAL A 165 0.29 -9.75 -10.34
C VAL A 165 0.65 -10.79 -9.29
N TYR A 166 1.62 -10.44 -8.44
CA TYR A 166 2.02 -11.22 -7.27
C TYR A 166 1.75 -10.42 -6.00
N ILE A 167 0.91 -10.95 -5.13
CA ILE A 167 0.61 -10.36 -3.81
C ILE A 167 0.89 -11.41 -2.76
N ASN A 168 1.78 -11.08 -1.83
CA ASN A 168 2.18 -11.97 -0.74
C ASN A 168 2.51 -11.17 0.52
N ASN A 169 2.21 -11.78 1.65
CA ASN A 169 2.62 -11.29 2.94
C ASN A 169 3.61 -12.25 3.58
#